data_0adaf1a55dbeec546ec1d5588679f82f
#
_entry.id   0adaf1a55dbeec546ec1d5588679f82f
#
_cell.length_a   1.000
_cell.length_b   1.000
_cell.length_c   1.000
_cell.angle_alpha   90.00
_cell.angle_beta   90.00
_cell.angle_gamma   90.00
#
_symmetry.space_group_name_H-M   'P 1'
#
loop_
_entity.id
_entity.type
_entity.pdbx_description
1 polymer ?
#
loop_
_entity_poly.entity_id
_entity_poly.type
_entity_poly.pdbx_seq_one_letter_code
_entity_poly.pdbx_strand_id
1 'polypeptide(L)'
;MIAIFTSSLGNSRKADGRRYPMPITDRNGLAGQIGKVWKEDSKVLLISASPEDHERNDSILYCQRESFSMSGLSAHAFLLCDGRTEELICELEEFDVLILTGGHVPTQNRFFERLKLRRKLQSFGGLVISWSAGSMNCAETVYAMPELEGEGADPAFRRFIPGLGITKCQIIPHFQNLDEECVDGLRVLREMVYT
;
A
#
# COMPACT_ATOMS: atom_id res chain seq x y z
N MET A 1 11.76 1.06 13.61
CA MET A 1 10.78 0.68 12.58
C MET A 1 11.32 -0.45 11.73
N ILE A 2 10.53 -1.48 11.49
CA ILE A 2 10.79 -2.56 10.51
C ILE A 2 9.83 -2.33 9.34
N ALA A 3 10.28 -2.54 8.10
CA ALA A 3 9.43 -2.35 6.93
C ALA A 3 9.50 -3.58 5.99
N ILE A 4 8.34 -4.05 5.55
CA ILE A 4 8.18 -5.15 4.60
C ILE A 4 7.44 -4.61 3.37
N PHE A 5 8.11 -4.63 2.23
CA PHE A 5 7.58 -4.19 0.94
C PHE A 5 7.28 -5.40 0.06
N THR A 6 6.11 -5.43 -0.55
CA THR A 6 5.73 -6.52 -1.45
C THR A 6 4.89 -6.01 -2.63
N SER A 7 4.83 -6.77 -3.71
CA SER A 7 3.90 -6.51 -4.81
C SER A 7 2.46 -6.88 -4.42
N SER A 8 2.29 -7.94 -3.62
CA SER A 8 0.99 -8.43 -3.16
C SER A 8 1.17 -9.30 -1.93
N LEU A 9 0.20 -9.24 -1.01
CA LEU A 9 0.12 -10.20 0.11
C LEU A 9 -0.44 -11.57 -0.33
N GLY A 10 -1.01 -11.66 -1.54
CA GLY A 10 -1.62 -12.88 -2.05
C GLY A 10 -2.78 -13.42 -1.21
N ASN A 11 -3.36 -12.56 -0.40
CA ASN A 11 -4.25 -12.89 0.72
C ASN A 11 -5.73 -12.64 0.40
N SER A 12 -6.08 -12.51 -0.86
CA SER A 12 -7.46 -12.39 -1.29
C SER A 12 -7.67 -12.87 -2.72
N ARG A 13 -8.87 -13.37 -3.00
CA ARG A 13 -9.34 -13.64 -4.35
C ARG A 13 -10.57 -12.82 -4.67
N LYS A 14 -10.73 -12.46 -5.92
CA LYS A 14 -11.97 -11.86 -6.44
C LYS A 14 -12.82 -12.95 -7.11
N ALA A 15 -14.10 -13.02 -6.78
CA ALA A 15 -15.09 -13.85 -7.44
C ALA A 15 -16.44 -13.12 -7.37
N ASP A 16 -17.22 -13.16 -8.46
CA ASP A 16 -18.56 -12.56 -8.56
C ASP A 16 -18.60 -11.08 -8.10
N GLY A 17 -17.57 -10.31 -8.46
CA GLY A 17 -17.44 -8.90 -8.09
C GLY A 17 -17.06 -8.65 -6.62
N ARG A 18 -16.93 -9.70 -5.81
CA ARG A 18 -16.60 -9.62 -4.38
C ARG A 18 -15.16 -10.05 -4.10
N ARG A 19 -14.62 -9.53 -3.01
CA ARG A 19 -13.31 -9.93 -2.47
C ARG A 19 -13.51 -10.91 -1.32
N TYR A 20 -12.80 -12.03 -1.39
CA TYR A 20 -12.82 -13.07 -0.35
C TYR A 20 -11.43 -13.15 0.29
N PRO A 21 -11.34 -13.23 1.63
CA PRO A 21 -10.08 -13.38 2.33
C PRO A 21 -9.46 -14.75 2.05
N MET A 22 -8.15 -14.77 2.05
CA MET A 22 -7.28 -15.95 1.95
C MET A 22 -6.14 -15.79 2.96
N PRO A 23 -5.50 -16.85 3.44
CA PRO A 23 -4.27 -16.70 4.20
C PRO A 23 -3.22 -15.92 3.39
N ILE A 24 -2.35 -15.18 4.08
CA ILE A 24 -1.21 -14.50 3.45
C ILE A 24 -0.35 -15.56 2.76
N THR A 25 0.08 -15.25 1.53
CA THR A 25 0.94 -16.18 0.79
C THR A 25 2.27 -16.40 1.52
N ASP A 26 2.72 -17.63 1.59
CA ASP A 26 4.07 -17.93 2.10
C ASP A 26 5.13 -18.01 0.99
N ARG A 27 4.79 -17.52 -0.21
CA ARG A 27 5.80 -17.40 -1.27
C ARG A 27 6.93 -16.49 -0.78
N ASN A 28 8.16 -16.95 -1.01
CA ASN A 28 9.39 -16.28 -0.53
C ASN A 28 9.44 -16.11 1.00
N GLY A 29 8.71 -16.92 1.76
CA GLY A 29 8.66 -16.85 3.22
C GLY A 29 7.97 -15.61 3.78
N LEU A 30 7.09 -14.94 3.02
CA LEU A 30 6.48 -13.68 3.42
C LEU A 30 5.71 -13.80 4.74
N ALA A 31 4.81 -14.78 4.85
CA ALA A 31 4.03 -15.00 6.07
C ALA A 31 4.95 -15.27 7.26
N GLY A 32 5.99 -16.09 7.07
CA GLY A 32 6.98 -16.37 8.09
C GLY A 32 7.81 -15.15 8.50
N GLN A 33 8.13 -14.24 7.58
CA GLN A 33 8.84 -13.00 7.92
C GLN A 33 7.94 -12.04 8.73
N ILE A 34 6.68 -11.92 8.36
CA ILE A 34 5.72 -11.12 9.12
C ILE A 34 5.56 -11.73 10.53
N GLY A 35 5.38 -13.04 10.63
CA GLY A 35 5.21 -13.74 11.91
C GLY A 35 6.36 -13.57 12.90
N LYS A 36 7.60 -13.42 12.41
CA LYS A 36 8.78 -13.19 13.28
C LYS A 36 8.74 -11.85 14.02
N VAL A 37 8.03 -10.87 13.48
CA VAL A 37 8.01 -9.48 14.01
C VAL A 37 6.61 -9.08 14.48
N TRP A 38 5.60 -9.92 14.23
CA TRP A 38 4.25 -9.71 14.69
C TRP A 38 4.16 -9.93 16.20
N LYS A 39 3.46 -9.06 16.90
CA LYS A 39 3.17 -9.22 18.32
C LYS A 39 1.72 -9.67 18.49
N GLU A 40 1.46 -10.59 19.41
CA GLU A 40 0.12 -10.84 19.86
C GLU A 40 -0.51 -9.53 20.35
N ASP A 41 -1.80 -9.39 20.20
CA ASP A 41 -2.54 -8.18 20.59
C ASP A 41 -2.10 -6.88 19.89
N SER A 42 -1.46 -6.98 18.71
CA SER A 42 -1.10 -5.81 17.92
C SER A 42 -2.30 -4.93 17.61
N LYS A 43 -2.13 -3.61 17.72
CA LYS A 43 -3.06 -2.61 17.19
C LYS A 43 -2.62 -2.23 15.78
N VAL A 44 -3.47 -2.49 14.80
CA VAL A 44 -3.14 -2.34 13.37
C VAL A 44 -3.90 -1.16 12.78
N LEU A 45 -3.21 -0.27 12.08
CA LEU A 45 -3.79 0.78 11.27
C LEU A 45 -3.58 0.49 9.78
N LEU A 46 -4.67 0.33 9.04
CA LEU A 46 -4.68 0.23 7.59
C LEU A 46 -4.87 1.62 6.99
N ILE A 47 -3.98 2.09 6.12
CA ILE A 47 -4.16 3.35 5.39
C ILE A 47 -4.54 3.07 3.94
N SER A 48 -5.65 3.65 3.51
CA SER A 48 -6.21 3.47 2.18
C SER A 48 -5.37 4.12 1.07
N ALA A 49 -5.40 3.53 -0.11
CA ALA A 49 -4.90 4.14 -1.34
C ALA A 49 -5.97 4.96 -2.10
N SER A 50 -7.24 4.79 -1.74
CA SER A 50 -8.37 5.48 -2.34
C SER A 50 -9.27 6.01 -1.24
N PRO A 51 -8.90 7.13 -0.56
CA PRO A 51 -9.54 7.54 0.69
C PRO A 51 -11.04 7.80 0.58
N GLU A 52 -11.54 8.15 -0.59
CA GLU A 52 -12.96 8.48 -0.81
C GLU A 52 -13.81 7.27 -1.27
N ASP A 53 -13.18 6.13 -1.59
CA ASP A 53 -13.88 4.90 -2.01
C ASP A 53 -14.22 4.04 -0.78
N HIS A 54 -15.21 4.48 -0.03
CA HIS A 54 -15.55 3.91 1.28
C HIS A 54 -15.98 2.45 1.21
N GLU A 55 -16.79 2.07 0.22
CA GLU A 55 -17.26 0.69 0.06
C GLU A 55 -16.08 -0.26 -0.20
N ARG A 56 -15.19 0.13 -1.09
CA ARG A 56 -13.97 -0.63 -1.37
C ARG A 56 -13.07 -0.72 -0.14
N ASN A 57 -12.93 0.37 0.60
CA ASN A 57 -12.10 0.45 1.80
C ASN A 57 -12.62 -0.47 2.90
N ASP A 58 -13.94 -0.49 3.14
CA ASP A 58 -14.57 -1.37 4.12
C ASP A 58 -14.39 -2.85 3.73
N SER A 59 -14.54 -3.18 2.43
CA SER A 59 -14.27 -4.52 1.90
C SER A 59 -12.81 -4.93 2.07
N ILE A 60 -11.86 -4.00 1.86
CA ILE A 60 -10.43 -4.25 2.06
C ILE A 60 -10.14 -4.48 3.54
N LEU A 61 -10.65 -3.63 4.43
CA LEU A 61 -10.48 -3.77 5.87
C LEU A 61 -10.94 -5.13 6.36
N TYR A 62 -12.18 -5.52 6.01
CA TYR A 62 -12.72 -6.84 6.34
C TYR A 62 -11.79 -7.95 5.85
N CYS A 63 -11.43 -7.89 4.57
CA CYS A 63 -10.63 -8.93 3.93
C CYS A 63 -9.23 -9.04 4.58
N GLN A 64 -8.60 -7.92 4.91
CA GLN A 64 -7.28 -7.93 5.56
C GLN A 64 -7.36 -8.49 6.97
N ARG A 65 -8.32 -8.05 7.79
CA ARG A 65 -8.51 -8.56 9.15
C ARG A 65 -8.67 -10.07 9.17
N GLU A 66 -9.57 -10.59 8.34
CA GLU A 66 -9.81 -12.04 8.25
C GLU A 66 -8.57 -12.79 7.74
N SER A 67 -7.89 -12.25 6.73
CA SER A 67 -6.69 -12.85 6.16
C SER A 67 -5.53 -12.96 7.17
N PHE A 68 -5.28 -11.90 7.93
CA PHE A 68 -4.26 -11.92 8.98
C PHE A 68 -4.62 -12.94 10.07
N SER A 69 -5.88 -12.97 10.49
CA SER A 69 -6.38 -13.98 11.44
C SER A 69 -6.21 -15.41 10.92
N MET A 70 -6.57 -15.69 9.66
CA MET A 70 -6.38 -17.00 9.01
C MET A 70 -4.90 -17.40 8.90
N SER A 71 -4.00 -16.43 8.96
CA SER A 71 -2.54 -16.64 8.93
C SER A 71 -1.90 -16.80 10.31
N GLY A 72 -2.71 -16.86 11.39
CA GLY A 72 -2.24 -16.92 12.76
C GLY A 72 -1.69 -15.58 13.30
N LEU A 73 -1.99 -14.48 12.64
CA LEU A 73 -1.55 -13.13 13.00
C LEU A 73 -2.75 -12.36 13.58
N SER A 74 -3.15 -12.72 14.79
CA SER A 74 -4.25 -12.04 15.49
C SER A 74 -3.86 -10.64 15.92
N ALA A 75 -4.85 -9.74 15.95
CA ALA A 75 -4.69 -8.36 16.38
C ALA A 75 -5.83 -7.98 17.33
N HIS A 76 -5.51 -7.17 18.35
CA HIS A 76 -6.49 -6.62 19.28
C HIS A 76 -7.44 -5.64 18.55
N ALA A 77 -6.90 -4.82 17.68
CA ALA A 77 -7.65 -3.87 16.88
C ALA A 77 -7.11 -3.80 15.46
N PHE A 78 -8.02 -3.70 14.49
CA PHE A 78 -7.71 -3.52 13.09
C PHE A 78 -8.56 -2.36 12.57
N LEU A 79 -7.94 -1.18 12.46
CA LEU A 79 -8.63 0.07 12.13
C LEU A 79 -8.24 0.53 10.72
N LEU A 80 -9.12 1.32 10.12
CA LEU A 80 -8.95 1.89 8.79
C LEU A 80 -8.82 3.41 8.89
N CYS A 81 -7.79 3.97 8.25
CA CYS A 81 -7.64 5.38 7.99
C CYS A 81 -7.97 5.66 6.52
N ASP A 82 -9.09 6.32 6.28
CA ASP A 82 -9.52 6.84 4.98
C ASP A 82 -10.09 8.26 5.15
N GLY A 83 -10.81 8.80 4.17
CA GLY A 83 -11.37 10.16 4.24
C GLY A 83 -12.34 10.40 5.39
N ARG A 84 -12.86 9.35 6.04
CA ARG A 84 -13.79 9.43 7.19
C ARG A 84 -13.09 9.46 8.55
N THR A 85 -11.82 9.03 8.61
CA THR A 85 -11.13 8.68 9.87
C THR A 85 -9.67 9.15 9.87
N GLU A 86 -9.41 10.29 9.22
CA GLU A 86 -8.05 10.86 9.11
C GLU A 86 -7.42 11.19 10.47
N GLU A 87 -8.25 11.46 11.48
CA GLU A 87 -7.81 11.74 12.84
C GLU A 87 -7.03 10.60 13.48
N LEU A 88 -7.29 9.32 13.07
CA LEU A 88 -6.56 8.16 13.58
C LEU A 88 -5.03 8.29 13.41
N ILE A 89 -4.61 9.02 12.39
CA ILE A 89 -3.18 9.25 12.16
C ILE A 89 -2.53 10.12 13.25
N CYS A 90 -3.31 10.85 14.04
CA CYS A 90 -2.79 11.65 15.14
C CYS A 90 -2.29 10.75 16.30
N GLU A 91 -2.79 9.54 16.38
CA GLU A 91 -2.47 8.53 17.39
C GLU A 91 -1.55 7.43 16.82
N LEU A 92 -0.80 7.71 15.73
CA LEU A 92 0.01 6.70 15.06
C LEU A 92 0.97 5.96 16.00
N GLU A 93 1.46 6.60 17.04
CA GLU A 93 2.39 6.02 18.01
C GLU A 93 1.74 4.93 18.89
N GLU A 94 0.40 4.90 18.95
CA GLU A 94 -0.34 3.85 19.66
C GLU A 94 -0.50 2.55 18.85
N PHE A 95 -0.14 2.57 17.56
CA PHE A 95 -0.23 1.41 16.70
C PHE A 95 1.09 0.65 16.65
N ASP A 96 1.01 -0.68 16.67
CA ASP A 96 2.16 -1.58 16.49
C ASP A 96 2.47 -1.83 15.02
N VAL A 97 1.43 -1.83 14.18
CA VAL A 97 1.52 -2.17 12.77
C VAL A 97 0.79 -1.14 11.92
N LEU A 98 1.47 -0.67 10.90
CA LEU A 98 0.93 0.19 9.85
C LEU A 98 0.89 -0.60 8.54
N ILE A 99 -0.28 -0.66 7.91
CA ILE A 99 -0.47 -1.31 6.62
C ILE A 99 -0.80 -0.26 5.55
N LEU A 100 0.03 -0.17 4.51
CA LEU A 100 -0.19 0.72 3.37
C LEU A 100 -0.73 -0.08 2.19
N THR A 101 -1.97 0.21 1.79
CA THR A 101 -2.67 -0.59 0.78
C THR A 101 -2.17 -0.33 -0.64
N GLY A 102 -2.50 -1.22 -1.57
CA GLY A 102 -2.31 -1.01 -3.00
C GLY A 102 -3.48 -0.24 -3.62
N GLY A 103 -3.19 0.47 -4.71
CA GLY A 103 -4.15 1.24 -5.48
C GLY A 103 -3.42 2.18 -6.44
N HIS A 104 -4.00 3.32 -6.76
CA HIS A 104 -3.40 4.32 -7.64
C HIS A 104 -2.34 5.15 -6.89
N VAL A 105 -1.11 5.15 -7.38
CA VAL A 105 0.06 5.74 -6.71
C VAL A 105 -0.11 7.24 -6.43
N PRO A 106 -0.46 8.10 -7.41
CA PRO A 106 -0.61 9.52 -7.15
C PRO A 106 -1.73 9.87 -6.17
N THR A 107 -2.85 9.13 -6.22
CA THR A 107 -3.98 9.35 -5.30
C THR A 107 -3.58 9.04 -3.86
N GLN A 108 -2.93 7.91 -3.65
CA GLN A 108 -2.43 7.53 -2.34
C GLN A 108 -1.35 8.50 -1.83
N ASN A 109 -0.46 8.94 -2.70
CA ASN A 109 0.60 9.88 -2.34
C ASN A 109 0.02 11.20 -1.82
N ARG A 110 -0.96 11.78 -2.54
CA ARG A 110 -1.69 12.98 -2.08
C ARG A 110 -2.38 12.77 -0.73
N PHE A 111 -2.93 11.59 -0.48
CA PHE A 111 -3.50 11.27 0.82
C PHE A 111 -2.44 11.22 1.91
N PHE A 112 -1.29 10.59 1.67
CA PHE A 112 -0.18 10.58 2.61
C PHE A 112 0.36 11.97 2.92
N GLU A 113 0.41 12.87 1.94
CA GLU A 113 0.77 14.28 2.15
C GLU A 113 -0.26 15.00 3.03
N ARG A 114 -1.57 14.81 2.77
CA ARG A 114 -2.67 15.35 3.58
C ARG A 114 -2.57 14.91 5.04
N LEU A 115 -2.25 13.66 5.28
CA LEU A 115 -2.02 13.09 6.60
C LEU A 115 -0.69 13.52 7.25
N LYS A 116 0.21 14.15 6.50
CA LYS A 116 1.61 14.43 6.91
C LYS A 116 2.36 13.17 7.35
N LEU A 117 2.05 12.03 6.69
CA LEU A 117 2.49 10.70 7.09
C LEU A 117 4.01 10.58 7.13
N ARG A 118 4.74 11.15 6.15
CA ARG A 118 6.22 11.15 6.11
C ARG A 118 6.83 11.68 7.41
N ARG A 119 6.27 12.75 7.96
CA ARG A 119 6.76 13.35 9.21
C ARG A 119 6.46 12.47 10.41
N LYS A 120 5.25 11.90 10.45
CA LYS A 120 4.81 11.05 11.56
C LYS A 120 5.58 9.74 11.65
N LEU A 121 6.01 9.20 10.51
CA LEU A 121 6.82 7.98 10.44
C LEU A 121 8.23 8.15 11.06
N GLN A 122 8.70 9.37 11.26
CA GLN A 122 9.99 9.60 11.90
C GLN A 122 10.02 9.14 13.36
N SER A 123 8.89 9.20 14.05
CA SER A 123 8.73 8.71 15.44
C SER A 123 8.11 7.31 15.52
N PHE A 124 7.60 6.78 14.42
CA PHE A 124 6.95 5.45 14.41
C PHE A 124 7.98 4.32 14.57
N GLY A 125 7.88 3.58 15.66
CA GLY A 125 8.79 2.47 15.98
C GLY A 125 8.31 1.07 15.54
N GLY A 126 7.08 0.96 15.05
CA GLY A 126 6.42 -0.32 14.76
C GLY A 126 6.80 -0.99 13.44
N LEU A 127 5.94 -1.89 12.98
CA LEU A 127 6.06 -2.63 11.73
C LEU A 127 5.27 -1.92 10.62
N VAL A 128 5.91 -1.66 9.49
CA VAL A 128 5.24 -1.21 8.26
C VAL A 128 5.15 -2.36 7.28
N ILE A 129 3.94 -2.68 6.84
CA ILE A 129 3.68 -3.64 5.76
C ILE A 129 3.04 -2.88 4.60
N SER A 130 3.53 -3.08 3.39
CA SER A 130 2.95 -2.40 2.23
C SER A 130 2.88 -3.33 1.02
N TRP A 131 1.93 -3.05 0.13
CA TRP A 131 1.87 -3.74 -1.15
C TRP A 131 1.53 -2.80 -2.31
N SER A 132 2.05 -3.12 -3.52
CA SER A 132 1.80 -2.39 -4.76
C SER A 132 2.07 -0.90 -4.60
N ALA A 133 1.09 -0.03 -4.85
CA ALA A 133 1.22 1.43 -4.69
C ALA A 133 1.74 1.85 -3.32
N GLY A 134 1.32 1.16 -2.25
CA GLY A 134 1.83 1.40 -0.90
C GLY A 134 3.34 1.17 -0.80
N SER A 135 3.85 0.12 -1.46
CA SER A 135 5.30 -0.15 -1.51
C SER A 135 6.04 0.89 -2.36
N MET A 136 5.46 1.33 -3.48
CA MET A 136 6.04 2.39 -4.31
C MET A 136 6.16 3.70 -3.52
N ASN A 137 5.11 4.09 -2.83
CA ASN A 137 5.07 5.32 -2.02
C ASN A 137 5.99 5.29 -0.80
N CYS A 138 6.55 4.14 -0.42
CA CYS A 138 7.57 4.04 0.64
C CYS A 138 8.94 4.60 0.22
N ALA A 139 9.22 4.72 -1.07
CA ALA A 139 10.48 5.28 -1.58
C ALA A 139 10.63 6.77 -1.22
N GLU A 140 11.88 7.25 -1.22
CA GLU A 140 12.16 8.69 -1.09
C GLU A 140 11.70 9.46 -2.33
N THR A 141 11.98 8.90 -3.52
CA THR A 141 11.44 9.36 -4.82
C THR A 141 10.65 8.21 -5.42
N VAL A 142 9.42 8.46 -5.75
CA VAL A 142 8.47 7.48 -6.29
C VAL A 142 8.36 7.69 -7.79
N TYR A 143 8.50 6.64 -8.56
CA TYR A 143 8.07 6.64 -9.96
C TYR A 143 6.56 6.36 -10.00
N ALA A 144 5.78 7.43 -10.16
CA ALA A 144 4.34 7.36 -10.35
C ALA A 144 4.06 7.07 -11.82
N MET A 145 4.07 5.80 -12.19
CA MET A 145 3.74 5.43 -13.56
C MET A 145 2.28 5.76 -13.87
N PRO A 146 1.98 6.22 -15.09
CA PRO A 146 0.60 6.39 -15.53
C PRO A 146 -0.16 5.06 -15.49
N GLU A 147 -1.36 5.08 -14.93
CA GLU A 147 -2.25 3.91 -14.80
C GLU A 147 -3.65 4.20 -15.34
N LEU A 148 -4.04 5.48 -15.38
CA LEU A 148 -5.36 5.91 -15.82
C LEU A 148 -5.28 6.54 -17.21
N GLU A 149 -6.37 6.42 -17.97
CA GLU A 149 -6.51 7.08 -19.27
C GLU A 149 -6.29 8.59 -19.15
N GLY A 150 -5.48 9.15 -20.04
CA GLY A 150 -5.09 10.55 -20.05
C GLY A 150 -3.81 10.87 -19.28
N GLU A 151 -3.39 10.05 -18.32
CA GLU A 151 -2.20 10.35 -17.50
C GLU A 151 -0.87 10.28 -18.30
N GLY A 152 -0.80 9.38 -19.28
CA GLY A 152 0.38 9.24 -20.12
C GLY A 152 0.57 10.43 -21.07
N ALA A 153 -0.52 11.04 -21.52
CA ALA A 153 -0.56 12.16 -22.43
C ALA A 153 -0.59 13.53 -21.73
N ASP A 154 -0.90 13.59 -20.43
CA ASP A 154 -0.97 14.84 -19.68
C ASP A 154 0.42 15.40 -19.38
N PRO A 155 0.80 16.56 -19.95
CA PRO A 155 2.10 17.19 -19.67
C PRO A 155 2.24 17.66 -18.21
N ALA A 156 1.15 17.76 -17.45
CA ALA A 156 1.16 18.12 -16.04
C ALA A 156 1.33 16.88 -15.14
N PHE A 157 1.21 15.67 -15.67
CA PHE A 157 1.39 14.44 -14.90
C PHE A 157 2.85 14.30 -14.44
N ARG A 158 3.05 14.28 -13.11
CA ARG A 158 4.38 14.16 -12.53
C ARG A 158 4.73 12.69 -12.34
N ARG A 159 5.63 12.18 -13.16
CA ARG A 159 6.12 10.79 -13.10
C ARG A 159 7.02 10.53 -11.90
N PHE A 160 7.70 11.53 -11.39
CA PHE A 160 8.53 11.42 -10.19
C PHE A 160 8.00 12.38 -9.12
N ILE A 161 7.60 11.80 -8.00
CA ILE A 161 7.03 12.53 -6.88
C ILE A 161 7.74 12.17 -5.57
N PRO A 162 7.78 13.06 -4.57
CA PRO A 162 8.30 12.72 -3.25
C PRO A 162 7.45 11.65 -2.58
N GLY A 163 8.08 10.62 -2.01
CA GLY A 163 7.39 9.59 -1.24
C GLY A 163 7.65 9.70 0.25
N LEU A 164 7.39 8.62 0.98
CA LEU A 164 7.51 8.58 2.44
C LEU A 164 8.97 8.58 2.93
N GLY A 165 9.94 8.20 2.09
CA GLY A 165 11.35 8.18 2.45
C GLY A 165 11.73 7.07 3.42
N ILE A 166 10.96 5.97 3.46
CA ILE A 166 11.29 4.78 4.25
C ILE A 166 12.48 4.04 3.63
N THR A 167 12.59 4.08 2.30
CA THR A 167 13.69 3.48 1.53
C THR A 167 14.18 4.43 0.44
N LYS A 168 15.44 4.28 0.05
CA LYS A 168 16.02 4.96 -1.13
C LYS A 168 15.78 4.18 -2.44
N CYS A 169 15.38 2.90 -2.33
CA CYS A 169 15.11 2.07 -3.49
C CYS A 169 13.73 2.43 -4.08
N GLN A 170 13.68 2.64 -5.38
CA GLN A 170 12.40 2.67 -6.11
C GLN A 170 11.91 1.24 -6.30
N ILE A 171 10.63 1.02 -6.01
CA ILE A 171 10.02 -0.30 -6.09
C ILE A 171 9.01 -0.26 -7.23
N ILE A 172 9.15 -1.18 -8.17
CA ILE A 172 8.20 -1.38 -9.25
C ILE A 172 7.53 -2.75 -9.03
N PRO A 173 6.31 -2.77 -8.49
CA PRO A 173 5.56 -4.01 -8.29
C PRO A 173 5.05 -4.55 -9.63
N HIS A 174 4.67 -5.82 -9.65
CA HIS A 174 4.07 -6.47 -10.83
C HIS A 174 4.91 -6.39 -12.10
N PHE A 175 6.22 -6.25 -11.97
CA PHE A 175 7.18 -6.02 -13.06
C PHE A 175 7.00 -6.96 -14.25
N GLN A 176 6.68 -8.23 -13.98
CA GLN A 176 6.45 -9.25 -15.02
C GLN A 176 5.27 -8.94 -15.96
N ASN A 177 4.35 -8.06 -15.56
CA ASN A 177 3.17 -7.70 -16.35
C ASN A 177 3.36 -6.37 -17.08
N LEU A 178 4.32 -5.53 -16.65
CA LEU A 178 4.48 -4.15 -17.11
C LEU A 178 5.06 -4.02 -18.52
N ASP A 179 5.76 -5.04 -19.04
CA ASP A 179 6.36 -5.01 -20.37
C ASP A 179 5.31 -4.90 -21.49
N GLU A 180 4.07 -5.34 -21.23
CA GLU A 180 2.96 -5.33 -22.16
C GLU A 180 1.94 -4.23 -21.86
N GLU A 181 2.05 -3.55 -20.71
CA GLU A 181 1.10 -2.50 -20.33
C GLU A 181 1.32 -1.23 -21.15
N CYS A 182 0.21 -0.77 -21.73
CA CYS A 182 0.13 0.48 -22.48
C CYS A 182 -0.93 1.38 -21.86
N VAL A 183 -0.59 2.66 -21.67
CA VAL A 183 -1.52 3.72 -21.27
C VAL A 183 -1.40 4.84 -22.32
N ASP A 184 -2.53 5.30 -22.85
CA ASP A 184 -2.59 6.33 -23.91
C ASP A 184 -1.75 5.99 -25.16
N GLY A 185 -1.61 4.71 -25.49
CA GLY A 185 -0.81 4.22 -26.61
C GLY A 185 0.69 4.15 -26.35
N LEU A 186 1.16 4.50 -25.17
CA LEU A 186 2.57 4.46 -24.76
C LEU A 186 2.85 3.25 -23.89
N ARG A 187 3.96 2.57 -24.10
CA ARG A 187 4.41 1.48 -23.23
C ARG A 187 4.99 2.02 -21.94
N VAL A 188 4.40 1.64 -20.81
CA VAL A 188 4.71 2.19 -19.49
C VAL A 188 6.20 2.10 -19.15
N LEU A 189 6.86 0.96 -19.36
CA LEU A 189 8.27 0.81 -19.00
C LEU A 189 9.25 1.35 -20.05
N ARG A 190 8.93 1.21 -21.34
CA ARG A 190 9.92 1.51 -22.39
C ARG A 190 9.90 2.96 -22.85
N GLU A 191 8.73 3.57 -22.87
CA GLU A 191 8.54 4.90 -23.46
C GLU A 191 8.36 6.00 -22.41
N MET A 192 7.92 5.65 -21.21
CA MET A 192 7.63 6.62 -20.16
C MET A 192 8.76 6.82 -19.14
N VAL A 193 9.64 5.82 -18.98
CA VAL A 193 10.76 5.93 -18.00
C VAL A 193 11.87 6.86 -18.52
N TYR A 194 11.99 7.02 -19.83
CA TYR A 194 13.11 7.74 -20.46
C TYR A 194 12.73 9.11 -21.04
N THR A 195 11.48 9.54 -20.89
CA THR A 195 11.02 10.88 -21.27
C THR A 195 10.76 11.76 -20.06
#